data_9055bb6ae6231a7230d22b39e56f0dea
#
_entry.id   9055bb6ae6231a7230d22b39e56f0dea
#
_cell.length_a   1.000
_cell.length_b   1.000
_cell.length_c   1.000
_cell.angle_alpha   90.00
_cell.angle_beta   90.00
_cell.angle_gamma   90.00
#
_symmetry.space_group_name_H-M   'P 1'
#
loop_
_entity.id
_entity.type
_entity.pdbx_description
1 polymer ?
#
loop_
_entity_poly.entity_id
_entity_poly.type
_entity_poly.pdbx_seq_one_letter_code
_entity_poly.pdbx_strand_id
1 'polypeptide(L)'
;VGSFHLRPPVFVMPSDASLPIIDLTYRLVLEVDRAVGEFPRSQRPGLGRRGEAAAFDLLEALGAARYGRGPGRQAHLARASQALDRLRLRLRMAFDLRCVAAARYEELSGMEREVGRMLGGRRKSAPPPGA
;
A
#
# COMPACT_ATOMS: atom_id res chain seq x y z
N VAL A 1 -8.32 -7.45 27.96
CA VAL A 1 -8.63 -7.22 27.71
C VAL A 1 -8.82 -6.62 26.84
N GLY A 2 -8.90 -6.88 26.36
CA GLY A 2 -9.02 -6.45 25.35
C GLY A 2 -9.30 -5.25 25.16
N SER A 3 -9.34 -4.98 25.63
CA SER A 3 -9.69 -4.00 25.54
C SER A 3 -9.17 -3.22 25.09
N PHE A 4 -8.65 -3.43 24.80
CA PHE A 4 -8.30 -2.80 24.36
C PHE A 4 -8.47 -2.41 23.44
N HIS A 5 -8.98 -2.21 23.27
CA HIS A 5 -9.49 -1.42 22.35
C HIS A 5 -9.16 -0.07 22.43
N LEU A 6 -8.10 0.18 22.96
CA LEU A 6 -7.58 1.43 22.80
C LEU A 6 -7.27 1.63 21.40
N ARG A 7 -8.08 2.37 20.73
CA ARG A 7 -7.68 2.84 19.48
C ARG A 7 -6.45 3.62 19.65
N PRO A 8 -5.41 3.38 18.84
CA PRO A 8 -4.28 4.30 18.84
C PRO A 8 -4.82 5.70 18.59
N PRO A 9 -4.20 6.71 19.14
CA PRO A 9 -4.62 8.07 18.86
C PRO A 9 -4.67 8.26 17.35
N VAL A 10 -5.74 8.86 16.90
CA VAL A 10 -5.87 9.16 15.49
C VAL A 10 -4.76 10.11 15.15
N PHE A 11 -3.90 9.68 14.23
CA PHE A 11 -2.88 10.56 13.75
C PHE A 11 -3.53 11.61 12.87
N VAL A 12 -3.59 12.83 13.35
CA VAL A 12 -4.23 13.90 12.60
C VAL A 12 -3.19 14.52 11.71
N MET A 13 -3.30 14.24 10.43
CA MET A 13 -2.41 14.84 9.43
C MET A 13 -3.03 16.13 8.94
N PRO A 14 -2.21 17.08 8.48
CA PRO A 14 -2.76 18.28 7.86
C PRO A 14 -3.66 17.89 6.69
N SER A 15 -4.74 18.61 6.53
CA SER A 15 -5.67 18.37 5.45
C SER A 15 -5.05 18.81 4.13
N ASP A 16 -4.86 17.88 3.21
CA ASP A 16 -4.48 18.19 1.83
C ASP A 16 -4.98 17.07 0.92
N ALA A 17 -4.82 17.26 -0.38
CA ALA A 17 -5.37 16.34 -1.37
C ALA A 17 -4.70 14.97 -1.37
N SER A 18 -3.54 14.81 -0.73
CA SER A 18 -2.82 13.53 -0.72
C SER A 18 -3.23 12.64 0.44
N LEU A 19 -3.93 13.17 1.45
CA LEU A 19 -4.28 12.42 2.65
C LEU A 19 -5.07 11.14 2.39
N PRO A 20 -6.12 11.16 1.53
CA PRO A 20 -6.91 9.94 1.37
C PRO A 20 -6.10 8.76 0.86
N ILE A 21 -5.20 8.99 -0.10
CA ILE A 21 -4.41 7.89 -0.65
C ILE A 21 -3.36 7.41 0.35
N ILE A 22 -2.76 8.33 1.09
CA ILE A 22 -1.76 7.96 2.10
C ILE A 22 -2.42 7.22 3.25
N ASP A 23 -3.57 7.69 3.71
CA ASP A 23 -4.29 7.03 4.79
C ASP A 23 -4.71 5.62 4.39
N LEU A 24 -5.26 5.46 3.20
CA LEU A 24 -5.68 4.14 2.73
C LEU A 24 -4.47 3.21 2.57
N THR A 25 -3.37 3.74 2.04
CA THR A 25 -2.15 2.93 1.87
C THR A 25 -1.56 2.53 3.22
N TYR A 26 -1.60 3.43 4.19
CA TYR A 26 -1.16 3.09 5.54
C TYR A 26 -1.97 1.91 6.09
N ARG A 27 -3.29 1.96 5.94
CA ARG A 27 -4.14 0.86 6.36
C ARG A 27 -3.84 -0.42 5.59
N LEU A 28 -3.57 -0.30 4.30
CA LEU A 28 -3.20 -1.47 3.49
C LEU A 28 -1.92 -2.11 4.01
N VAL A 29 -0.91 -1.30 4.37
CA VAL A 29 0.32 -1.83 4.95
C VAL A 29 0.03 -2.62 6.23
N LEU A 30 -0.80 -2.08 7.11
CA LEU A 30 -1.15 -2.77 8.34
C LEU A 30 -1.90 -4.08 8.07
N GLU A 31 -2.81 -4.08 7.09
CA GLU A 31 -3.56 -5.28 6.76
C GLU A 31 -2.69 -6.34 6.09
N VAL A 32 -1.73 -5.92 5.27
CA VAL A 32 -0.76 -6.86 4.70
C VAL A 32 0.09 -7.49 5.81
N ASP A 33 0.54 -6.69 6.76
CA ASP A 33 1.33 -7.19 7.87
C ASP A 33 0.54 -8.23 8.68
N ARG A 34 -0.73 -7.94 8.97
CA ARG A 34 -1.59 -8.88 9.68
C ARG A 34 -1.79 -10.16 8.89
N ALA A 35 -2.01 -10.04 7.59
CA ALA A 35 -2.20 -11.21 6.73
C ALA A 35 -0.94 -12.08 6.70
N VAL A 36 0.23 -11.47 6.61
CA VAL A 36 1.50 -12.20 6.61
C VAL A 36 1.69 -12.95 7.94
N GLY A 37 1.25 -12.36 9.04
CA GLY A 37 1.29 -13.04 10.33
C GLY A 37 0.49 -14.33 10.37
N GLU A 38 -0.50 -14.47 9.48
CA GLU A 38 -1.32 -15.67 9.36
C GLU A 38 -0.82 -16.65 8.29
N PHE A 39 0.22 -16.29 7.55
CA PHE A 39 0.81 -17.20 6.56
C PHE A 39 1.42 -18.42 7.25
N PRO A 40 1.50 -19.56 6.55
CA PRO A 40 2.29 -20.69 7.07
C PRO A 40 3.71 -20.23 7.37
N ARG A 41 4.29 -20.76 8.43
CA ARG A 41 5.62 -20.33 8.87
C ARG A 41 6.66 -20.37 7.77
N SER A 42 6.61 -21.39 6.94
CA SER A 42 7.59 -21.56 5.85
C SER A 42 7.52 -20.46 4.81
N GLN A 43 6.38 -19.77 4.70
CA GLN A 43 6.18 -18.75 3.70
C GLN A 43 6.36 -17.33 4.24
N ARG A 44 6.52 -17.17 5.54
CA ARG A 44 6.68 -15.83 6.12
C ARG A 44 8.01 -15.17 5.75
N PRO A 45 9.16 -15.85 5.88
CA PRO A 45 10.44 -15.19 5.60
C PRO A 45 10.69 -14.92 4.11
N GLY A 46 10.02 -15.65 3.23
CA GLY A 46 10.16 -15.44 1.79
C GLY A 46 9.06 -14.54 1.27
N LEU A 47 7.97 -15.15 0.83
CA LEU A 47 6.86 -14.44 0.19
C LEU A 47 6.23 -13.40 1.12
N GLY A 48 6.06 -13.72 2.40
CA GLY A 48 5.49 -12.79 3.37
C GLY A 48 6.31 -11.51 3.47
N ARG A 49 7.63 -11.64 3.64
CA ARG A 49 8.52 -10.49 3.72
C ARG A 49 8.50 -9.66 2.46
N ARG A 50 8.44 -10.31 1.30
CA ARG A 50 8.41 -9.60 0.03
C ARG A 50 7.11 -8.84 -0.15
N GLY A 51 6.00 -9.39 0.32
CA GLY A 51 4.72 -8.67 0.30
C GLY A 51 4.76 -7.44 1.19
N GLU A 52 5.27 -7.60 2.41
CA GLU A 52 5.43 -6.48 3.33
C GLU A 52 6.33 -5.41 2.75
N ALA A 53 7.45 -5.81 2.15
CA ALA A 53 8.40 -4.85 1.57
C ALA A 53 7.74 -4.03 0.46
N ALA A 54 6.96 -4.66 -0.40
CA ALA A 54 6.27 -3.94 -1.47
C ALA A 54 5.25 -2.95 -0.90
N ALA A 55 4.52 -3.34 0.14
CA ALA A 55 3.56 -2.45 0.78
C ALA A 55 4.24 -1.24 1.42
N PHE A 56 5.36 -1.46 2.11
CA PHE A 56 6.15 -0.36 2.68
C PHE A 56 6.71 0.55 1.59
N ASP A 57 7.24 -0.02 0.51
CA ASP A 57 7.78 0.77 -0.58
C ASP A 57 6.71 1.67 -1.20
N LEU A 58 5.50 1.14 -1.35
CA LEU A 58 4.37 1.91 -1.84
C LEU A 58 4.07 3.09 -0.94
N LEU A 59 3.98 2.86 0.36
CA LEU A 59 3.69 3.91 1.32
C LEU A 59 4.79 4.97 1.33
N GLU A 60 6.04 4.55 1.32
CA GLU A 60 7.18 5.48 1.33
C GLU A 60 7.23 6.32 0.08
N ALA A 61 6.96 5.73 -1.08
CA ALA A 61 6.95 6.48 -2.33
C ALA A 61 5.84 7.53 -2.35
N LEU A 62 4.66 7.18 -1.84
CA LEU A 62 3.57 8.14 -1.75
C LEU A 62 3.87 9.25 -0.76
N GLY A 63 4.51 8.93 0.36
CA GLY A 63 4.95 9.93 1.31
C GLY A 63 5.96 10.89 0.72
N ALA A 64 6.88 10.38 -0.08
CA ALA A 64 7.86 11.23 -0.76
C ALA A 64 7.19 12.11 -1.82
N ALA A 65 6.22 11.57 -2.55
CA ALA A 65 5.50 12.32 -3.57
C ALA A 65 4.72 13.48 -2.97
N ARG A 66 4.24 13.34 -1.74
CA ARG A 66 3.45 14.36 -1.06
C ARG A 66 4.18 15.70 -0.99
N TYR A 67 5.47 15.66 -0.73
CA TYR A 67 6.28 16.86 -0.57
C TYR A 67 7.10 17.18 -1.80
N GLY A 68 7.03 16.35 -2.84
CA GLY A 68 7.76 16.56 -4.07
C GLY A 68 7.04 17.48 -5.02
N ARG A 69 7.76 17.97 -6.01
CA ARG A 69 7.21 18.85 -7.06
C ARG A 69 7.79 18.45 -8.40
N GLY A 70 7.03 18.71 -9.46
CA GLY A 70 7.49 18.54 -10.83
C GLY A 70 8.01 17.14 -11.12
N PRO A 71 9.16 17.01 -11.81
CA PRO A 71 9.68 15.70 -12.18
C PRO A 71 10.00 14.81 -11.00
N GLY A 72 10.43 15.40 -9.90
CA GLY A 72 10.69 14.61 -8.67
C GLY A 72 9.43 13.95 -8.15
N ARG A 73 8.33 14.70 -8.09
CA ARG A 73 7.06 14.17 -7.67
C ARG A 73 6.60 13.05 -8.59
N GLN A 74 6.73 13.24 -9.90
CA GLN A 74 6.35 12.23 -10.87
C GLN A 74 7.18 10.96 -10.74
N ALA A 75 8.47 11.09 -10.46
CA ALA A 75 9.33 9.93 -10.23
C ALA A 75 8.87 9.14 -9.01
N HIS A 76 8.47 9.81 -7.94
CA HIS A 76 7.94 9.14 -6.76
C HIS A 76 6.62 8.44 -7.05
N LEU A 77 5.73 9.08 -7.81
CA LEU A 77 4.46 8.45 -8.19
C LEU A 77 4.69 7.22 -9.07
N ALA A 78 5.68 7.28 -9.97
CA ALA A 78 6.04 6.11 -10.78
C ALA A 78 6.57 4.97 -9.92
N ARG A 79 7.41 5.27 -8.92
CA ARG A 79 7.90 4.25 -8.00
C ARG A 79 6.75 3.64 -7.19
N ALA A 80 5.78 4.47 -6.79
CA ALA A 80 4.60 3.97 -6.09
C ALA A 80 3.82 3.00 -6.97
N SER A 81 3.64 3.33 -8.23
CA SER A 81 2.94 2.45 -9.17
C SER A 81 3.65 1.11 -9.31
N GLN A 82 4.98 1.13 -9.41
CA GLN A 82 5.77 -0.11 -9.50
C GLN A 82 5.66 -0.93 -8.23
N ALA A 83 5.69 -0.29 -7.06
CA ALA A 83 5.54 -1.00 -5.80
C ALA A 83 4.16 -1.63 -5.67
N LEU A 84 3.11 -0.93 -6.12
CA LEU A 84 1.77 -1.47 -6.12
C LEU A 84 1.66 -2.70 -7.02
N ASP A 85 2.29 -2.67 -8.18
CA ASP A 85 2.30 -3.82 -9.08
C ASP A 85 3.00 -5.02 -8.43
N ARG A 86 4.12 -4.78 -7.75
CA ARG A 86 4.80 -5.85 -7.02
C ARG A 86 3.94 -6.42 -5.91
N LEU A 87 3.24 -5.55 -5.18
CA LEU A 87 2.36 -5.99 -4.12
C LEU A 87 1.23 -6.86 -4.67
N ARG A 88 0.59 -6.42 -5.75
CA ARG A 88 -0.47 -7.19 -6.39
C ARG A 88 0.00 -8.58 -6.79
N LEU A 89 1.16 -8.66 -7.40
CA LEU A 89 1.71 -9.93 -7.83
C LEU A 89 2.00 -10.85 -6.63
N ARG A 90 2.60 -10.30 -5.60
CA ARG A 90 3.00 -11.09 -4.44
C ARG A 90 1.80 -11.57 -3.63
N LEU A 91 0.76 -10.75 -3.52
CA LEU A 91 -0.47 -11.17 -2.86
C LEU A 91 -1.22 -12.21 -3.69
N ARG A 92 -1.20 -12.10 -5.01
CA ARG A 92 -1.77 -13.13 -5.86
C ARG A 92 -1.05 -14.45 -5.69
N MET A 93 0.28 -14.42 -5.61
CA MET A 93 1.07 -15.63 -5.34
C MET A 93 0.71 -16.22 -3.98
N ALA A 94 0.53 -15.36 -2.97
CA ALA A 94 0.13 -15.82 -1.65
C ALA A 94 -1.22 -16.52 -1.69
N PHE A 95 -2.16 -15.98 -2.46
CA PHE A 95 -3.47 -16.61 -2.63
C PHE A 95 -3.35 -17.94 -3.34
N ASP A 96 -2.59 -18.00 -4.43
CA ASP A 96 -2.42 -19.22 -5.20
C ASP A 96 -1.71 -20.31 -4.39
N LEU A 97 -0.81 -19.92 -3.50
CA LEU A 97 -0.10 -20.84 -2.61
C LEU A 97 -0.88 -21.12 -1.32
N ARG A 98 -2.10 -20.62 -1.23
CA ARG A 98 -2.99 -20.84 -0.09
C ARG A 98 -2.44 -20.29 1.23
N CYS A 99 -1.66 -19.23 1.16
CA CYS A 99 -1.17 -18.53 2.35
C CYS A 99 -2.22 -17.61 2.94
N VAL A 100 -3.21 -17.20 2.15
CA VAL A 100 -4.24 -16.26 2.57
C VAL A 100 -5.59 -16.78 2.11
N ALA A 101 -6.60 -16.67 2.98
CA ALA A 101 -7.96 -17.12 2.66
C ALA A 101 -8.58 -16.22 1.60
N ALA A 102 -9.53 -16.78 0.84
CA ALA A 102 -10.17 -16.08 -0.25
C ALA A 102 -10.81 -14.76 0.17
N ALA A 103 -11.51 -14.75 1.31
CA ALA A 103 -12.16 -13.53 1.80
C ALA A 103 -11.13 -12.45 2.13
N ARG A 104 -10.02 -12.86 2.75
CA ARG A 104 -8.95 -11.95 3.10
C ARG A 104 -8.27 -11.38 1.86
N TYR A 105 -8.04 -12.25 0.89
CA TYR A 105 -7.46 -11.83 -0.39
C TYR A 105 -8.35 -10.81 -1.08
N GLU A 106 -9.68 -11.03 -1.06
CA GLU A 106 -10.62 -10.08 -1.64
C GLU A 106 -10.57 -8.72 -0.97
N GLU A 107 -10.46 -8.70 0.35
CA GLU A 107 -10.32 -7.44 1.09
C GLU A 107 -9.07 -6.69 0.67
N LEU A 108 -7.94 -7.38 0.64
CA LEU A 108 -6.66 -6.77 0.27
C LEU A 108 -6.68 -6.29 -1.18
N SER A 109 -7.24 -7.10 -2.07
CA SER A 109 -7.37 -6.74 -3.49
C SER A 109 -8.24 -5.51 -3.68
N GLY A 110 -9.31 -5.40 -2.90
CA GLY A 110 -10.17 -4.21 -2.94
C GLY A 110 -9.41 -2.95 -2.55
N MET A 111 -8.60 -3.03 -1.51
CA MET A 111 -7.77 -1.90 -1.08
C MET A 111 -6.75 -1.55 -2.15
N GLU A 112 -6.10 -2.56 -2.74
CA GLU A 112 -5.14 -2.33 -3.83
C GLU A 112 -5.79 -1.62 -5.03
N ARG A 113 -7.00 -2.05 -5.39
CA ARG A 113 -7.72 -1.42 -6.51
C ARG A 113 -8.00 0.04 -6.22
N GLU A 114 -8.41 0.35 -5.00
CA GLU A 114 -8.73 1.73 -4.66
C GLU A 114 -7.48 2.59 -4.61
N VAL A 115 -6.39 2.09 -4.05
CA VAL A 115 -5.11 2.81 -4.10
C VAL A 115 -4.68 3.04 -5.55
N GLY A 116 -4.83 2.01 -6.39
CA GLY A 116 -4.48 2.13 -7.80
C GLY A 116 -5.31 3.17 -8.53
N ARG A 117 -6.60 3.24 -8.24
CA ARG A 117 -7.49 4.24 -8.84
C ARG A 117 -7.05 5.65 -8.44
N MET A 118 -6.79 5.86 -7.17
CA MET A 118 -6.35 7.16 -6.66
C MET A 118 -4.98 7.54 -7.23
N LEU A 119 -4.07 6.58 -7.29
CA LEU A 119 -2.72 6.81 -7.83
C LEU A 119 -2.79 7.16 -9.32
N GLY A 120 -3.62 6.45 -10.07
CA GLY A 120 -3.83 6.74 -11.49
C GLY A 120 -4.33 8.16 -11.70
N GLY A 121 -5.26 8.61 -10.87
CA GLY A 121 -5.76 9.99 -10.94
C GLY A 121 -4.66 11.02 -10.70
N ARG A 122 -3.80 10.77 -9.71
CA ARG A 122 -2.70 11.70 -9.41
C ARG A 122 -1.65 11.73 -10.52
N ARG A 123 -1.37 10.59 -11.12
CA ARG A 123 -0.43 10.54 -12.24
C ARG A 123 -0.95 11.26 -13.45
N LYS A 124 -2.25 11.18 -13.70
CA LYS A 124 -2.87 11.89 -14.82
C LYS A 124 -2.90 13.38 -14.62
N SER A 125 -3.08 13.85 -13.38
CA SER A 125 -3.17 15.27 -13.09
C SER A 125 -1.81 15.93 -12.95
N ALA A 126 -0.72 15.16 -12.95
CA ALA A 126 0.61 15.71 -12.86
C ALA A 126 0.97 16.45 -14.15
N PRO A 127 1.60 17.63 -14.08
CA PRO A 127 2.00 18.32 -15.31
C PRO A 127 3.04 17.50 -16.07
N PRO A 128 3.05 17.62 -17.42
CA PRO A 128 4.05 16.89 -18.20
C PRO A 128 5.46 17.32 -17.81
N PRO A 129 6.44 16.42 -17.94
CA PRO A 129 7.83 16.78 -17.66
C PRO A 129 8.26 17.94 -18.56
N GLY A 130 8.91 18.92 -17.99
CA GLY A 130 9.41 20.05 -18.74
C GLY A 130 8.39 21.15 -19.00
N ALA A 131 7.18 21.01 -18.52
CA ALA A 131 6.15 22.04 -18.67
C ALA A 131 6.28 23.12 -17.61
#